data_ec100d1993b608cbf1cdb1a0b4a3a8b6
#
_entry.id   ec100d1993b608cbf1cdb1a0b4a3a8b6
#
_cell.length_a   1.000
_cell.length_b   1.000
_cell.length_c   1.000
_cell.angle_alpha   90.00
_cell.angle_beta   90.00
_cell.angle_gamma   90.00
#
_symmetry.space_group_name_H-M   'P 1'
#
loop_
_entity.id
_entity.type
_entity.pdbx_description
1 polymer ?
#
loop_
_entity_poly.entity_id
_entity_poly.type
_entity_poly.pdbx_seq_one_letter_code
_entity_poly.pdbx_strand_id
1 'polypeptide(L)'
;GVELGTTMASIRKANRRDMMVMRFTPGTHAAGVFTQNRFAAAPVQVCRAHQAVTKNVRGLVVNTGIANAGTGETGLADAKATCEALAQLLDCKPEETLVFSTGVIMEPLPMDRLLAGLPKAVDNLAPNNWIEAAQAIMTTDTVQKAFSTKALIDGKLITVTGISKGSGMIEPRMATMLGFIATDAGVAPDVLAKVAKRVADASFNRITVDGDTSTNDSFITIATGQSELSIESEDDPRLEALVGALTIVGQHLAQSMIRDGEGASKFITIQVQGARTESEALQVCYAVAHSPLVKTAFFASDPNLGRILAAVGNARVEDLDANKVNLWLDEVQVARNGGRAAEYKEEDGVRVMAKPEITVRIDLGRGSAQETVWTTDLSHDYVSINADYRS
;
A
#
# COMPACT_ATOMS: atom_id res chain seq x y z
N GLY A 1 8.94 -3.73 -20.92
CA GLY A 1 8.13 -4.95 -20.88
C GLY A 1 6.71 -4.68 -20.36
N VAL A 2 6.35 -3.41 -20.03
CA VAL A 2 5.03 -3.00 -19.54
C VAL A 2 4.48 -1.90 -20.44
N GLU A 3 3.24 -2.04 -20.85
CA GLU A 3 2.47 -1.00 -21.53
C GLU A 3 1.19 -0.76 -20.76
N LEU A 4 0.77 0.49 -20.64
CA LEU A 4 -0.38 0.91 -19.87
C LEU A 4 -1.36 1.69 -20.75
N GLY A 5 -2.64 1.38 -20.60
CA GLY A 5 -3.72 2.09 -21.30
C GLY A 5 -4.85 2.43 -20.33
N THR A 6 -5.55 3.51 -20.58
CA THR A 6 -6.63 3.98 -19.72
C THR A 6 -7.83 4.43 -20.52
N THR A 7 -9.02 4.41 -19.90
CA THR A 7 -10.23 4.94 -20.52
C THR A 7 -11.19 5.52 -19.48
N MET A 8 -12.15 6.29 -19.97
CA MET A 8 -13.34 6.75 -19.25
C MET A 8 -14.50 5.82 -19.60
N ALA A 9 -14.67 4.75 -18.83
CA ALA A 9 -15.73 3.77 -19.05
C ALA A 9 -17.06 4.20 -18.39
N SER A 10 -17.04 5.27 -17.60
CA SER A 10 -18.19 5.76 -16.81
C SER A 10 -18.78 4.70 -15.88
N ILE A 11 -17.90 3.97 -15.19
CA ILE A 11 -18.27 2.88 -14.26
C ILE A 11 -19.25 3.40 -13.19
N ARG A 12 -18.92 4.52 -12.56
CA ARG A 12 -19.79 5.17 -11.58
C ARG A 12 -20.01 6.66 -11.88
N LYS A 13 -18.96 7.40 -12.16
CA LYS A 13 -19.01 8.85 -12.47
C LYS A 13 -18.52 9.09 -13.89
N ALA A 14 -19.19 9.98 -14.62
CA ALA A 14 -18.77 10.38 -15.94
C ALA A 14 -17.54 11.32 -15.88
N ASN A 15 -16.86 11.46 -17.00
CA ASN A 15 -15.76 12.42 -17.22
C ASN A 15 -14.54 12.23 -16.32
N ARG A 16 -14.26 11.00 -15.89
CA ARG A 16 -13.01 10.65 -15.22
C ARG A 16 -12.45 9.36 -15.80
N ARG A 17 -11.12 9.22 -15.75
CA ARG A 17 -10.48 7.92 -16.02
C ARG A 17 -10.84 6.98 -14.88
N ASP A 18 -11.44 5.85 -15.19
CA ASP A 18 -11.96 4.88 -14.23
C ASP A 18 -11.67 3.43 -14.61
N MET A 19 -10.84 3.25 -15.65
CA MET A 19 -10.33 1.95 -16.06
C MET A 19 -8.87 2.08 -16.51
N MET A 20 -8.04 1.13 -16.06
CA MET A 20 -6.64 0.98 -16.44
C MET A 20 -6.39 -0.47 -16.85
N VAL A 21 -5.64 -0.64 -17.94
CA VAL A 21 -5.13 -1.94 -18.39
C VAL A 21 -3.60 -1.88 -18.43
N MET A 22 -2.94 -2.93 -17.96
CA MET A 22 -1.53 -3.19 -18.24
C MET A 22 -1.42 -4.40 -19.14
N ARG A 23 -0.54 -4.33 -20.14
CA ARG A 23 -0.09 -5.45 -20.97
C ARG A 23 1.37 -5.74 -20.71
N PHE A 24 1.71 -7.00 -20.62
CA PHE A 24 3.07 -7.46 -20.33
C PHE A 24 3.64 -8.26 -21.51
N THR A 25 4.96 -8.16 -21.71
CA THR A 25 5.68 -9.02 -22.65
C THR A 25 5.53 -10.48 -22.26
N PRO A 26 5.51 -11.42 -23.24
CA PRO A 26 5.54 -12.87 -22.95
C PRO A 26 6.72 -13.24 -22.04
N GLY A 27 6.49 -14.17 -21.11
CA GLY A 27 7.48 -14.59 -20.12
C GLY A 27 7.52 -13.70 -18.86
N THR A 28 6.65 -12.71 -18.75
CA THR A 28 6.50 -11.92 -17.51
C THR A 28 5.91 -12.78 -16.40
N HIS A 29 6.51 -12.74 -15.22
CA HIS A 29 5.98 -13.32 -14.00
C HIS A 29 5.39 -12.24 -13.10
N ALA A 30 4.32 -12.58 -12.38
CA ALA A 30 3.75 -11.71 -11.36
C ALA A 30 3.46 -12.50 -10.08
N ALA A 31 3.68 -11.85 -8.95
CA ALA A 31 3.31 -12.38 -7.65
C ALA A 31 2.49 -11.36 -6.88
N GLY A 32 1.37 -11.81 -6.32
CA GLY A 32 0.45 -10.97 -5.57
C GLY A 32 0.45 -11.30 -4.08
N VAL A 33 0.30 -10.26 -3.28
CA VAL A 33 -0.05 -10.35 -1.87
C VAL A 33 -1.40 -9.64 -1.70
N PHE A 34 -2.35 -10.30 -1.03
CA PHE A 34 -3.75 -9.91 -1.04
C PHE A 34 -4.31 -9.78 0.37
N THR A 35 -5.36 -9.00 0.53
CA THR A 35 -6.06 -8.77 1.80
C THR A 35 -6.33 -10.07 2.58
N GLN A 36 -6.20 -9.98 3.90
CA GLN A 36 -6.60 -11.05 4.82
C GLN A 36 -8.04 -10.88 5.32
N ASN A 37 -8.75 -9.85 4.85
CA ASN A 37 -10.16 -9.67 5.17
C ASN A 37 -10.95 -10.90 4.69
N ARG A 38 -11.77 -11.46 5.55
CA ARG A 38 -12.60 -12.63 5.20
C ARG A 38 -13.70 -12.30 4.19
N PHE A 39 -14.11 -11.04 4.10
CA PHE A 39 -14.95 -10.51 3.03
C PHE A 39 -14.14 -10.13 1.78
N ALA A 40 -13.17 -10.96 1.41
CA ALA A 40 -12.35 -10.71 0.22
C ALA A 40 -13.24 -10.53 -1.01
N ALA A 41 -13.02 -9.44 -1.74
CA ALA A 41 -13.74 -9.09 -2.96
C ALA A 41 -13.59 -10.15 -4.05
N ALA A 42 -14.56 -10.23 -4.96
CA ALA A 42 -14.54 -11.17 -6.08
C ALA A 42 -13.22 -11.06 -6.92
N PRO A 43 -12.71 -9.88 -7.27
CA PRO A 43 -11.41 -9.75 -7.95
C PRO A 43 -10.26 -10.42 -7.20
N VAL A 44 -10.18 -10.27 -5.89
CA VAL A 44 -9.15 -10.90 -5.06
C VAL A 44 -9.22 -12.43 -5.14
N GLN A 45 -10.45 -12.98 -5.09
CA GLN A 45 -10.66 -14.42 -5.20
C GLN A 45 -10.23 -14.96 -6.56
N VAL A 46 -10.58 -14.25 -7.65
CA VAL A 46 -10.17 -14.61 -9.02
C VAL A 46 -8.66 -14.53 -9.18
N CYS A 47 -8.02 -13.45 -8.71
CA CYS A 47 -6.57 -13.32 -8.79
C CYS A 47 -5.83 -14.44 -8.04
N ARG A 48 -6.29 -14.81 -6.85
CA ARG A 48 -5.73 -15.95 -6.09
C ARG A 48 -5.87 -17.26 -6.87
N ALA A 49 -7.05 -17.50 -7.47
CA ALA A 49 -7.29 -18.70 -8.27
C ALA A 49 -6.40 -18.76 -9.52
N HIS A 50 -6.27 -17.66 -10.25
CA HIS A 50 -5.41 -17.57 -11.43
C HIS A 50 -3.94 -17.77 -11.08
N GLN A 51 -3.45 -17.11 -10.03
CA GLN A 51 -2.07 -17.28 -9.56
C GLN A 51 -1.75 -18.66 -8.96
N ALA A 52 -2.76 -19.43 -8.58
CA ALA A 52 -2.57 -20.84 -8.21
C ALA A 52 -2.36 -21.73 -9.44
N VAL A 53 -2.91 -21.34 -10.60
CA VAL A 53 -2.76 -22.08 -11.87
C VAL A 53 -1.46 -21.72 -12.58
N THR A 54 -1.16 -20.42 -12.68
CA THR A 54 0.05 -19.94 -13.39
C THR A 54 0.63 -18.70 -12.74
N LYS A 55 1.94 -18.52 -12.86
CA LYS A 55 2.65 -17.28 -12.52
C LYS A 55 2.96 -16.43 -13.75
N ASN A 56 2.74 -16.96 -14.95
CA ASN A 56 2.84 -16.19 -16.17
C ASN A 56 1.64 -15.24 -16.27
N VAL A 57 1.92 -13.97 -16.48
CA VAL A 57 0.87 -12.94 -16.58
C VAL A 57 1.08 -12.14 -17.86
N ARG A 58 0.01 -11.98 -18.63
CA ARG A 58 -0.01 -11.25 -19.90
C ARG A 58 -0.67 -9.88 -19.77
N GLY A 59 -1.51 -9.72 -18.77
CA GLY A 59 -2.13 -8.44 -18.51
C GLY A 59 -2.91 -8.37 -17.22
N LEU A 60 -3.28 -7.15 -16.87
CA LEU A 60 -4.21 -6.90 -15.76
C LEU A 60 -5.14 -5.73 -16.09
N VAL A 61 -6.28 -5.70 -15.42
CA VAL A 61 -7.24 -4.60 -15.50
C VAL A 61 -7.66 -4.15 -14.12
N VAL A 62 -7.80 -2.83 -13.96
CA VAL A 62 -8.35 -2.19 -12.75
C VAL A 62 -9.56 -1.36 -13.16
N ASN A 63 -10.68 -1.52 -12.46
CA ASN A 63 -11.79 -0.58 -12.52
C ASN A 63 -11.93 0.20 -11.20
N THR A 64 -12.35 1.45 -11.28
CA THR A 64 -12.60 2.31 -10.12
C THR A 64 -14.05 2.75 -10.04
N GLY A 65 -14.49 3.08 -8.81
CA GLY A 65 -15.85 3.52 -8.51
C GLY A 65 -16.71 2.45 -7.85
N ILE A 66 -16.52 1.19 -8.20
CA ILE A 66 -17.23 0.03 -7.63
C ILE A 66 -16.22 -1.05 -7.28
N ALA A 67 -16.29 -1.52 -6.03
CA ALA A 67 -15.30 -2.45 -5.46
C ALA A 67 -15.52 -3.93 -5.88
N ASN A 68 -16.70 -4.26 -6.39
CA ASN A 68 -17.10 -5.66 -6.61
C ASN A 68 -16.86 -6.56 -5.39
N ALA A 69 -17.20 -6.04 -4.23
CA ALA A 69 -17.11 -6.70 -2.93
C ALA A 69 -18.51 -6.82 -2.30
N GLY A 70 -18.78 -7.91 -1.61
CA GLY A 70 -20.12 -8.19 -1.07
C GLY A 70 -21.18 -8.42 -2.16
N THR A 71 -20.79 -8.87 -3.34
CA THR A 71 -21.63 -9.04 -4.54
C THR A 71 -21.96 -10.50 -4.84
N GLY A 72 -21.50 -11.43 -3.99
CA GLY A 72 -21.81 -12.86 -4.10
C GLY A 72 -21.33 -13.50 -5.41
N GLU A 73 -22.06 -14.51 -5.87
CA GLU A 73 -21.73 -15.27 -7.08
C GLU A 73 -21.76 -14.42 -8.35
N THR A 74 -22.66 -13.44 -8.44
CA THR A 74 -22.72 -12.51 -9.57
C THR A 74 -21.42 -11.72 -9.71
N GLY A 75 -20.91 -11.17 -8.60
CA GLY A 75 -19.64 -10.43 -8.64
C GLY A 75 -18.44 -11.31 -9.01
N LEU A 76 -18.46 -12.58 -8.61
CA LEU A 76 -17.44 -13.55 -9.01
C LEU A 76 -17.51 -13.86 -10.51
N ALA A 77 -18.72 -14.02 -11.06
CA ALA A 77 -18.94 -14.18 -12.49
C ALA A 77 -18.49 -12.96 -13.29
N ASP A 78 -18.79 -11.74 -12.81
CA ASP A 78 -18.38 -10.48 -13.42
C ASP A 78 -16.86 -10.33 -13.47
N ALA A 79 -16.16 -10.68 -12.38
CA ALA A 79 -14.71 -10.65 -12.33
C ALA A 79 -14.08 -11.65 -13.32
N LYS A 80 -14.62 -12.86 -13.43
CA LYS A 80 -14.18 -13.85 -14.43
C LYS A 80 -14.43 -13.38 -15.86
N ALA A 81 -15.64 -12.87 -16.15
CA ALA A 81 -15.99 -12.34 -17.46
C ALA A 81 -15.07 -11.18 -17.87
N THR A 82 -14.65 -10.36 -16.91
CA THR A 82 -13.67 -9.29 -17.14
C THR A 82 -12.31 -9.86 -17.56
N CYS A 83 -11.83 -10.90 -16.89
CA CYS A 83 -10.60 -11.60 -17.25
C CYS A 83 -10.68 -12.25 -18.63
N GLU A 84 -11.79 -12.93 -18.93
CA GLU A 84 -12.03 -13.56 -20.22
C GLU A 84 -12.00 -12.53 -21.36
N ALA A 85 -12.69 -11.39 -21.17
CA ALA A 85 -12.71 -10.33 -22.17
C ALA A 85 -11.32 -9.71 -22.39
N LEU A 86 -10.56 -9.46 -21.31
CA LEU A 86 -9.19 -8.96 -21.43
C LEU A 86 -8.29 -9.99 -22.12
N ALA A 87 -8.40 -11.26 -21.78
CA ALA A 87 -7.61 -12.33 -22.37
C ALA A 87 -7.82 -12.44 -23.89
N GLN A 88 -9.07 -12.31 -24.36
CA GLN A 88 -9.38 -12.26 -25.79
C GLN A 88 -8.69 -11.08 -26.49
N LEU A 89 -8.68 -9.89 -25.89
CA LEU A 89 -8.06 -8.70 -26.45
C LEU A 89 -6.52 -8.78 -26.48
N LEU A 90 -5.93 -9.54 -25.54
CA LEU A 90 -4.47 -9.71 -25.44
C LEU A 90 -3.95 -11.00 -26.09
N ASP A 91 -4.82 -11.81 -26.68
CA ASP A 91 -4.49 -13.13 -27.26
C ASP A 91 -3.74 -14.03 -26.26
N CYS A 92 -4.36 -14.28 -25.11
CA CYS A 92 -3.82 -15.11 -24.05
C CYS A 92 -4.93 -15.89 -23.32
N LYS A 93 -4.56 -16.69 -22.34
CA LYS A 93 -5.54 -17.45 -21.53
C LYS A 93 -6.12 -16.57 -20.43
N PRO A 94 -7.37 -16.79 -19.99
CA PRO A 94 -7.97 -16.04 -18.87
C PRO A 94 -7.12 -16.07 -17.59
N GLU A 95 -6.51 -17.23 -17.28
CA GLU A 95 -5.66 -17.39 -16.09
C GLU A 95 -4.37 -16.57 -16.14
N GLU A 96 -3.96 -16.12 -17.33
CA GLU A 96 -2.83 -15.22 -17.52
C GLU A 96 -3.19 -13.74 -17.37
N THR A 97 -4.44 -13.44 -16.94
CA THR A 97 -4.91 -12.09 -16.65
C THR A 97 -5.29 -11.94 -15.18
N LEU A 98 -5.14 -10.73 -14.65
CA LEU A 98 -5.53 -10.37 -13.29
C LEU A 98 -6.56 -9.24 -13.32
N VAL A 99 -7.49 -9.24 -12.36
CA VAL A 99 -8.56 -8.25 -12.28
C VAL A 99 -8.57 -7.60 -10.91
N PHE A 100 -8.76 -6.28 -10.87
CA PHE A 100 -8.83 -5.50 -9.65
C PHE A 100 -9.97 -4.50 -9.73
N SER A 101 -10.60 -4.24 -8.60
CA SER A 101 -11.67 -3.27 -8.46
C SER A 101 -11.48 -2.46 -7.19
N THR A 102 -11.92 -1.20 -7.20
CA THR A 102 -11.90 -0.33 -6.02
C THR A 102 -13.04 0.66 -6.06
N GLY A 103 -13.59 1.03 -4.91
CA GLY A 103 -14.71 1.95 -4.78
C GLY A 103 -15.78 1.45 -3.81
N VAL A 104 -17.04 1.70 -4.14
CA VAL A 104 -18.17 1.36 -3.25
C VAL A 104 -18.39 -0.15 -3.18
N ILE A 105 -18.60 -0.64 -1.94
CA ILE A 105 -18.91 -2.03 -1.60
C ILE A 105 -20.41 -2.27 -1.75
N MET A 106 -20.82 -3.51 -2.10
CA MET A 106 -22.21 -3.98 -2.25
C MET A 106 -22.98 -3.37 -3.43
N GLU A 107 -22.30 -2.75 -4.37
CA GLU A 107 -22.90 -2.32 -5.63
C GLU A 107 -22.47 -3.26 -6.78
N PRO A 108 -23.37 -3.62 -7.71
CA PRO A 108 -23.03 -4.45 -8.86
C PRO A 108 -22.19 -3.66 -9.87
N LEU A 109 -21.29 -4.35 -10.57
CA LEU A 109 -20.54 -3.76 -11.68
C LEU A 109 -21.47 -3.51 -12.89
N PRO A 110 -21.40 -2.35 -13.54
CA PRO A 110 -22.06 -2.11 -14.82
C PRO A 110 -21.25 -2.77 -15.94
N MET A 111 -21.42 -4.08 -16.11
CA MET A 111 -20.61 -4.91 -17.00
C MET A 111 -20.68 -4.48 -18.48
N ASP A 112 -21.80 -3.94 -18.92
CA ASP A 112 -21.96 -3.34 -20.24
C ASP A 112 -20.96 -2.21 -20.48
N ARG A 113 -20.80 -1.30 -19.51
CA ARG A 113 -19.85 -0.20 -19.56
C ARG A 113 -18.40 -0.65 -19.43
N LEU A 114 -18.16 -1.60 -18.51
CA LEU A 114 -16.83 -2.15 -18.28
C LEU A 114 -16.33 -2.86 -19.54
N LEU A 115 -17.12 -3.76 -20.12
CA LEU A 115 -16.75 -4.50 -21.32
C LEU A 115 -16.62 -3.61 -22.56
N ALA A 116 -17.42 -2.56 -22.70
CA ALA A 116 -17.28 -1.57 -23.76
C ALA A 116 -16.03 -0.66 -23.58
N GLY A 117 -15.54 -0.50 -22.36
CA GLY A 117 -14.35 0.29 -22.05
C GLY A 117 -13.04 -0.45 -22.31
N LEU A 118 -13.00 -1.77 -22.13
CA LEU A 118 -11.78 -2.57 -22.26
C LEU A 118 -11.05 -2.39 -23.60
N PRO A 119 -11.70 -2.52 -24.77
CA PRO A 119 -11.01 -2.30 -26.05
C PRO A 119 -10.38 -0.92 -26.15
N LYS A 120 -11.08 0.13 -25.66
CA LYS A 120 -10.59 1.50 -25.69
C LYS A 120 -9.33 1.70 -24.85
N ALA A 121 -9.24 1.01 -23.70
CA ALA A 121 -8.04 1.03 -22.88
C ALA A 121 -6.88 0.27 -23.54
N VAL A 122 -7.17 -0.85 -24.20
CA VAL A 122 -6.17 -1.63 -24.94
C VAL A 122 -5.66 -0.89 -26.18
N ASP A 123 -6.51 -0.15 -26.88
CA ASP A 123 -6.14 0.61 -28.08
C ASP A 123 -5.13 1.75 -27.81
N ASN A 124 -5.05 2.24 -26.56
CA ASN A 124 -4.12 3.30 -26.21
C ASN A 124 -2.95 2.85 -25.31
N LEU A 125 -2.63 1.56 -25.31
CA LEU A 125 -1.49 1.02 -24.59
C LEU A 125 -0.18 1.66 -25.05
N ALA A 126 0.59 2.19 -24.10
CA ALA A 126 1.90 2.77 -24.34
C ALA A 126 2.82 2.62 -23.12
N PRO A 127 4.16 2.53 -23.31
CA PRO A 127 5.10 2.29 -22.23
C PRO A 127 5.29 3.47 -21.26
N ASN A 128 4.84 4.66 -21.62
CA ASN A 128 5.00 5.90 -20.86
C ASN A 128 3.72 6.40 -20.16
N ASN A 129 2.62 5.66 -20.20
CA ASN A 129 1.33 6.05 -19.60
C ASN A 129 1.23 5.79 -18.08
N TRP A 130 2.34 5.80 -17.35
CA TRP A 130 2.36 5.50 -15.91
C TRP A 130 1.57 6.51 -15.07
N ILE A 131 1.64 7.79 -15.42
CA ILE A 131 0.92 8.86 -14.68
C ILE A 131 -0.57 8.79 -14.92
N GLU A 132 -0.99 8.58 -16.17
CA GLU A 132 -2.40 8.39 -16.54
C GLU A 132 -2.98 7.13 -15.89
N ALA A 133 -2.19 6.06 -15.80
CA ALA A 133 -2.55 4.82 -15.12
C ALA A 133 -2.72 5.04 -13.61
N ALA A 134 -1.78 5.76 -12.98
CA ALA A 134 -1.89 6.13 -11.57
C ALA A 134 -3.14 6.99 -11.29
N GLN A 135 -3.49 7.89 -12.21
CA GLN A 135 -4.72 8.68 -12.11
C GLN A 135 -5.98 7.83 -12.26
N ALA A 136 -5.97 6.85 -13.17
CA ALA A 136 -7.14 6.01 -13.46
C ALA A 136 -7.52 5.06 -12.32
N ILE A 137 -6.59 4.76 -11.41
CA ILE A 137 -6.85 3.89 -10.25
C ILE A 137 -7.25 4.63 -8.97
N MET A 138 -7.24 5.96 -8.97
CA MET A 138 -7.62 6.79 -7.82
C MET A 138 -9.11 6.64 -7.47
N THR A 139 -9.44 6.82 -6.17
CA THR A 139 -10.83 6.93 -5.69
C THR A 139 -11.03 8.25 -4.93
N THR A 140 -10.71 8.30 -3.64
CA THR A 140 -10.69 9.49 -2.79
C THR A 140 -9.32 10.18 -2.77
N ASP A 141 -8.33 9.58 -3.40
CA ASP A 141 -7.00 10.16 -3.57
C ASP A 141 -7.09 11.56 -4.19
N THR A 142 -6.27 12.49 -3.69
CA THR A 142 -6.20 13.86 -4.23
C THR A 142 -5.06 14.02 -5.22
N VAL A 143 -4.05 13.14 -5.15
CA VAL A 143 -2.90 13.12 -6.06
C VAL A 143 -2.60 11.71 -6.55
N GLN A 144 -2.17 11.59 -7.81
CA GLN A 144 -1.65 10.34 -8.37
C GLN A 144 -0.31 9.96 -7.71
N LYS A 145 -0.13 8.65 -7.46
CA LYS A 145 1.06 8.13 -6.81
C LYS A 145 1.81 7.22 -7.78
N ALA A 146 2.96 7.70 -8.23
CA ALA A 146 3.87 6.98 -9.12
C ALA A 146 5.31 7.27 -8.74
N PHE A 147 6.17 6.27 -8.83
CA PHE A 147 7.60 6.44 -8.56
C PHE A 147 8.42 5.47 -9.39
N SER A 148 9.59 5.92 -9.84
CA SER A 148 10.53 5.11 -10.60
C SER A 148 11.94 5.33 -10.12
N THR A 149 12.73 4.25 -10.06
CA THR A 149 14.15 4.30 -9.74
C THR A 149 14.94 3.37 -10.62
N LYS A 150 16.25 3.58 -10.68
CA LYS A 150 17.21 2.68 -11.33
C LYS A 150 18.23 2.20 -10.33
N ALA A 151 18.62 0.95 -10.44
CA ALA A 151 19.64 0.33 -9.61
C ALA A 151 20.69 -0.35 -10.50
N LEU A 152 21.96 -0.22 -10.15
CA LEU A 152 23.05 -0.95 -10.79
C LEU A 152 23.32 -2.20 -9.95
N ILE A 153 22.98 -3.38 -10.48
CA ILE A 153 23.14 -4.64 -9.78
C ILE A 153 24.06 -5.53 -10.60
N ASP A 154 25.24 -5.86 -10.08
CA ASP A 154 26.26 -6.66 -10.75
C ASP A 154 26.59 -6.13 -12.17
N GLY A 155 26.79 -4.80 -12.28
CA GLY A 155 27.07 -4.12 -13.54
C GLY A 155 25.86 -3.98 -14.50
N LYS A 156 24.68 -4.48 -14.15
CA LYS A 156 23.47 -4.43 -14.97
C LYS A 156 22.53 -3.35 -14.45
N LEU A 157 22.07 -2.46 -15.34
CA LEU A 157 21.14 -1.40 -14.98
C LEU A 157 19.71 -1.95 -14.97
N ILE A 158 19.05 -1.87 -13.82
CA ILE A 158 17.69 -2.33 -13.59
C ILE A 158 16.79 -1.13 -13.35
N THR A 159 15.61 -1.15 -13.95
CA THR A 159 14.56 -0.17 -13.72
C THR A 159 13.44 -0.77 -12.87
N VAL A 160 13.00 -0.03 -11.87
CA VAL A 160 11.83 -0.36 -11.05
C VAL A 160 10.87 0.81 -11.09
N THR A 161 9.64 0.56 -11.51
CA THR A 161 8.58 1.59 -11.60
C THR A 161 7.31 1.06 -10.96
N GLY A 162 6.63 1.90 -10.19
CA GLY A 162 5.38 1.50 -9.56
C GLY A 162 4.37 2.62 -9.47
N ILE A 163 3.12 2.21 -9.32
CA ILE A 163 1.97 3.06 -9.04
C ILE A 163 1.16 2.47 -7.88
N SER A 164 0.49 3.34 -7.14
CA SER A 164 -0.45 2.91 -6.10
C SER A 164 -1.62 3.87 -5.96
N LYS A 165 -2.67 3.42 -5.30
CA LYS A 165 -3.79 4.23 -4.84
C LYS A 165 -4.17 3.84 -3.42
N GLY A 166 -4.72 4.81 -2.70
CA GLY A 166 -5.26 4.67 -1.36
C GLY A 166 -5.07 5.95 -0.55
N SER A 167 -6.08 6.31 0.23
CA SER A 167 -6.08 7.49 1.10
C SER A 167 -6.96 7.29 2.35
N GLY A 168 -7.91 6.35 2.34
CA GLY A 168 -8.72 5.91 3.48
C GLY A 168 -8.96 4.41 3.48
N MET A 169 -9.50 3.87 4.59
CA MET A 169 -9.61 2.45 4.87
C MET A 169 -8.24 1.78 4.72
N ILE A 170 -7.21 2.33 5.41
CA ILE A 170 -5.83 1.86 5.34
C ILE A 170 -5.37 1.33 6.68
N GLU A 171 -5.33 0.02 6.80
CA GLU A 171 -4.53 -0.73 7.74
C GLU A 171 -3.96 -1.98 7.06
N PRO A 172 -2.64 -2.04 6.92
CA PRO A 172 -1.99 -3.15 6.22
C PRO A 172 -1.79 -4.37 7.12
N ARG A 173 -2.75 -5.22 7.11
CA ARG A 173 -2.48 -6.66 7.21
C ARG A 173 -2.60 -7.26 5.82
N MET A 174 -1.85 -6.67 4.87
CA MET A 174 -2.12 -6.73 3.44
C MET A 174 -3.51 -6.15 3.13
N ALA A 175 -3.68 -4.84 3.34
CA ALA A 175 -4.96 -4.17 3.31
C ALA A 175 -4.94 -2.77 2.70
N THR A 176 -6.00 -2.38 2.13
CA THR A 176 -6.63 -1.19 1.55
C THR A 176 -5.75 -0.35 0.63
N MET A 177 -5.17 -1.01 -0.32
CA MET A 177 -4.48 -0.31 -1.39
C MET A 177 -4.51 -1.16 -2.66
N LEU A 178 -4.36 -0.53 -3.78
CA LEU A 178 -3.88 -1.19 -4.98
C LEU A 178 -2.48 -0.69 -5.26
N GLY A 179 -1.52 -1.60 -5.33
CA GLY A 179 -0.13 -1.28 -5.64
C GLY A 179 0.43 -2.23 -6.68
N PHE A 180 1.09 -1.65 -7.66
CA PHE A 180 1.71 -2.38 -8.77
C PHE A 180 3.14 -1.89 -8.91
N ILE A 181 4.11 -2.79 -8.74
CA ILE A 181 5.53 -2.47 -8.92
C ILE A 181 6.10 -3.44 -9.96
N ALA A 182 6.63 -2.89 -11.05
CA ALA A 182 7.26 -3.64 -12.11
C ALA A 182 8.76 -3.41 -12.14
N THR A 183 9.51 -4.48 -12.45
CA THR A 183 10.93 -4.43 -12.77
C THR A 183 11.19 -5.07 -14.13
N ASP A 184 12.22 -4.61 -14.83
CA ASP A 184 12.72 -5.25 -16.05
C ASP A 184 13.64 -6.44 -15.76
N ALA A 185 14.00 -6.70 -14.50
CA ALA A 185 14.70 -7.92 -14.11
C ALA A 185 13.84 -9.18 -14.33
N GLY A 186 14.46 -10.28 -14.68
CA GLY A 186 13.87 -11.62 -14.63
C GLY A 186 13.96 -12.17 -13.21
N VAL A 187 12.88 -12.77 -12.71
CA VAL A 187 12.84 -13.43 -11.40
C VAL A 187 12.02 -14.70 -11.50
N ALA A 188 12.56 -15.81 -11.02
CA ALA A 188 11.84 -17.08 -10.99
C ALA A 188 10.55 -16.95 -10.16
N PRO A 189 9.44 -17.61 -10.54
CA PRO A 189 8.12 -17.41 -9.93
C PRO A 189 8.08 -17.59 -8.42
N ASP A 190 8.75 -18.63 -7.89
CA ASP A 190 8.75 -18.91 -6.44
C ASP A 190 9.59 -17.89 -5.66
N VAL A 191 10.67 -17.40 -6.25
CA VAL A 191 11.49 -16.33 -5.69
C VAL A 191 10.69 -15.04 -5.68
N LEU A 192 9.99 -14.71 -6.78
CA LEU A 192 9.18 -13.50 -6.90
C LEU A 192 8.06 -13.44 -5.86
N ALA A 193 7.44 -14.58 -5.54
CA ALA A 193 6.42 -14.64 -4.48
C ALA A 193 6.97 -14.23 -3.10
N LYS A 194 8.18 -14.65 -2.77
CA LYS A 194 8.86 -14.26 -1.52
C LYS A 194 9.32 -12.81 -1.55
N VAL A 195 9.81 -12.35 -2.69
CA VAL A 195 10.17 -10.94 -2.92
C VAL A 195 8.95 -10.03 -2.72
N ALA A 196 7.81 -10.36 -3.32
CA ALA A 196 6.57 -9.60 -3.18
C ALA A 196 6.16 -9.46 -1.70
N LYS A 197 6.22 -10.57 -0.94
CA LYS A 197 5.93 -10.53 0.50
C LYS A 197 6.92 -9.65 1.26
N ARG A 198 8.22 -9.80 1.03
CA ARG A 198 9.27 -9.00 1.70
C ARG A 198 9.10 -7.50 1.43
N VAL A 199 8.85 -7.13 0.18
CA VAL A 199 8.61 -5.73 -0.23
C VAL A 199 7.35 -5.18 0.43
N ALA A 200 6.25 -5.95 0.44
CA ALA A 200 5.02 -5.56 1.12
C ALA A 200 5.24 -5.34 2.62
N ASP A 201 5.93 -6.27 3.29
CA ASP A 201 6.21 -6.20 4.73
C ASP A 201 7.10 -5.01 5.10
N ALA A 202 7.99 -4.57 4.20
CA ALA A 202 8.88 -3.45 4.43
C ALA A 202 8.32 -2.08 3.97
N SER A 203 7.13 -2.06 3.35
CA SER A 203 6.54 -0.85 2.77
C SER A 203 5.05 -0.71 3.12
N PHE A 204 4.16 -1.30 2.33
CA PHE A 204 2.71 -1.17 2.49
C PHE A 204 2.19 -1.76 3.81
N ASN A 205 2.83 -2.77 4.39
CA ASN A 205 2.51 -3.30 5.72
C ASN A 205 3.10 -2.45 6.88
N ARG A 206 3.49 -1.22 6.61
CA ARG A 206 4.03 -0.27 7.60
C ARG A 206 3.27 1.05 7.62
N ILE A 207 2.06 1.10 7.05
CA ILE A 207 1.25 2.33 7.02
C ILE A 207 -0.12 2.10 7.64
N THR A 208 -0.75 3.12 8.18
CA THR A 208 -2.16 3.12 8.56
C THR A 208 -2.74 4.54 8.55
N VAL A 209 -3.99 4.67 8.14
CA VAL A 209 -4.77 5.91 8.22
C VAL A 209 -5.80 5.81 9.35
N ASP A 210 -6.63 4.79 9.34
CA ASP A 210 -7.81 4.66 10.19
C ASP A 210 -7.95 3.31 10.91
N GLY A 211 -7.04 2.39 10.67
CA GLY A 211 -7.09 1.06 11.28
C GLY A 211 -8.09 0.10 10.63
N ASP A 212 -8.68 0.46 9.50
CA ASP A 212 -9.65 -0.37 8.79
C ASP A 212 -9.00 -1.14 7.63
N THR A 213 -9.24 -2.47 7.60
CA THR A 213 -8.75 -3.36 6.55
C THR A 213 -9.78 -3.53 5.45
N SER A 214 -9.42 -3.24 4.18
CA SER A 214 -10.33 -3.35 3.03
C SER A 214 -10.54 -4.78 2.56
N THR A 215 -11.57 -4.92 1.75
CA THR A 215 -11.95 -6.15 1.05
C THR A 215 -11.14 -6.41 -0.23
N ASN A 216 -10.46 -5.38 -0.78
CA ASN A 216 -9.91 -5.38 -2.14
C ASN A 216 -8.39 -5.31 -2.24
N ASP A 217 -7.70 -5.15 -1.13
CA ASP A 217 -6.27 -4.88 -1.14
C ASP A 217 -5.45 -5.88 -1.90
N SER A 218 -4.59 -5.34 -2.75
CA SER A 218 -3.74 -6.14 -3.61
C SER A 218 -2.44 -5.41 -3.91
N PHE A 219 -1.33 -6.07 -3.64
CA PHE A 219 0.00 -5.64 -4.05
C PHE A 219 0.58 -6.66 -5.03
N ILE A 220 0.92 -6.20 -6.22
CA ILE A 220 1.44 -7.04 -7.30
C ILE A 220 2.85 -6.60 -7.64
N THR A 221 3.80 -7.53 -7.54
CA THR A 221 5.16 -7.39 -8.04
C THR A 221 5.27 -8.09 -9.39
N ILE A 222 5.80 -7.40 -10.39
CA ILE A 222 5.87 -7.82 -11.79
C ILE A 222 7.33 -7.84 -12.21
N ALA A 223 7.80 -8.98 -12.74
CA ALA A 223 9.15 -9.16 -13.27
C ALA A 223 9.06 -9.52 -14.76
N THR A 224 9.49 -8.59 -15.63
CA THR A 224 9.28 -8.72 -17.08
C THR A 224 10.42 -9.43 -17.80
N GLY A 225 11.58 -9.58 -17.17
CA GLY A 225 12.74 -10.26 -17.76
C GLY A 225 13.33 -9.54 -18.98
N GLN A 226 13.14 -8.22 -19.09
CA GLN A 226 13.62 -7.45 -20.24
C GLN A 226 15.04 -6.91 -20.06
N SER A 227 15.60 -6.99 -18.86
CA SER A 227 17.00 -6.68 -18.59
C SER A 227 17.85 -7.95 -18.64
N GLU A 228 19.18 -7.77 -18.58
CA GLU A 228 20.13 -8.89 -18.51
C GLU A 228 20.22 -9.55 -17.12
N LEU A 229 19.56 -8.99 -16.10
CA LEU A 229 19.53 -9.57 -14.76
C LEU A 229 18.44 -10.63 -14.69
N SER A 230 18.82 -11.88 -14.38
CA SER A 230 17.89 -12.95 -14.03
C SER A 230 18.28 -13.55 -12.68
N ILE A 231 17.30 -13.73 -11.80
CA ILE A 231 17.45 -14.32 -10.47
C ILE A 231 16.57 -15.56 -10.39
N GLU A 232 17.23 -16.72 -10.32
CA GLU A 232 16.58 -18.03 -10.38
C GLU A 232 16.44 -18.69 -9.01
N SER A 233 17.18 -18.21 -8.00
CA SER A 233 17.23 -18.81 -6.65
C SER A 233 17.24 -17.75 -5.57
N GLU A 234 16.75 -18.11 -4.37
CA GLU A 234 16.84 -17.28 -3.18
C GLU A 234 18.27 -17.08 -2.68
N ASP A 235 19.16 -17.99 -3.01
CA ASP A 235 20.58 -17.92 -2.64
C ASP A 235 21.40 -17.02 -3.57
N ASP A 236 20.78 -16.40 -4.58
CA ASP A 236 21.46 -15.50 -5.50
C ASP A 236 21.92 -14.24 -4.73
N PRO A 237 23.23 -13.95 -4.69
CA PRO A 237 23.77 -12.81 -3.93
C PRO A 237 23.25 -11.44 -4.41
N ARG A 238 22.67 -11.37 -5.62
CA ARG A 238 22.11 -10.15 -6.20
C ARG A 238 20.68 -9.90 -5.75
N LEU A 239 20.00 -10.90 -5.13
CA LEU A 239 18.62 -10.82 -4.72
C LEU A 239 18.38 -9.67 -3.73
N GLU A 240 19.27 -9.51 -2.74
CA GLU A 240 19.12 -8.45 -1.72
C GLU A 240 19.16 -7.04 -2.33
N ALA A 241 19.99 -6.83 -3.35
CA ALA A 241 20.05 -5.55 -4.06
C ALA A 241 18.75 -5.27 -4.85
N LEU A 242 18.17 -6.30 -5.48
CA LEU A 242 16.89 -6.18 -6.18
C LEU A 242 15.74 -5.91 -5.20
N VAL A 243 15.67 -6.65 -4.10
CA VAL A 243 14.67 -6.43 -3.03
C VAL A 243 14.79 -5.01 -2.48
N GLY A 244 16.01 -4.52 -2.26
CA GLY A 244 16.25 -3.14 -1.83
C GLY A 244 15.69 -2.10 -2.81
N ALA A 245 15.93 -2.27 -4.11
CA ALA A 245 15.40 -1.37 -5.14
C ALA A 245 13.86 -1.38 -5.21
N LEU A 246 13.24 -2.56 -5.13
CA LEU A 246 11.78 -2.71 -5.08
C LEU A 246 11.21 -2.07 -3.80
N THR A 247 11.87 -2.26 -2.67
CA THR A 247 11.46 -1.70 -1.37
C THR A 247 11.49 -0.17 -1.36
N ILE A 248 12.49 0.45 -1.99
CA ILE A 248 12.57 1.92 -2.15
C ILE A 248 11.31 2.44 -2.86
N VAL A 249 10.92 1.81 -3.97
CA VAL A 249 9.70 2.18 -4.70
C VAL A 249 8.45 1.93 -3.83
N GLY A 250 8.37 0.77 -3.17
CA GLY A 250 7.25 0.42 -2.29
C GLY A 250 7.09 1.41 -1.13
N GLN A 251 8.18 1.79 -0.45
CA GLN A 251 8.15 2.76 0.65
C GLN A 251 7.76 4.16 0.17
N HIS A 252 8.28 4.60 -0.98
CA HIS A 252 7.87 5.89 -1.55
C HIS A 252 6.37 5.94 -1.82
N LEU A 253 5.82 4.90 -2.45
CA LEU A 253 4.39 4.80 -2.74
C LEU A 253 3.54 4.72 -1.45
N ALA A 254 3.95 3.91 -0.48
CA ALA A 254 3.28 3.76 0.80
C ALA A 254 3.24 5.07 1.60
N GLN A 255 4.36 5.78 1.70
CA GLN A 255 4.43 7.08 2.36
C GLN A 255 3.63 8.15 1.61
N SER A 256 3.58 8.09 0.27
CA SER A 256 2.74 9.00 -0.52
C SER A 256 1.26 8.81 -0.23
N MET A 257 0.82 7.57 0.04
CA MET A 257 -0.56 7.30 0.46
C MET A 257 -0.88 7.92 1.82
N ILE A 258 0.06 7.89 2.76
CA ILE A 258 -0.12 8.50 4.09
C ILE A 258 -0.14 10.03 3.99
N ARG A 259 0.73 10.65 3.17
CA ARG A 259 0.71 12.10 2.95
C ARG A 259 -0.59 12.59 2.30
N ASP A 260 -1.22 11.73 1.49
CA ASP A 260 -2.50 11.97 0.83
C ASP A 260 -3.68 11.30 1.58
N GLY A 261 -3.49 10.95 2.85
CA GLY A 261 -4.54 10.33 3.67
C GLY A 261 -5.76 11.25 3.79
N GLU A 262 -6.96 10.67 3.82
CA GLU A 262 -8.22 11.41 3.91
C GLU A 262 -8.21 12.39 5.09
N GLY A 263 -8.29 13.68 4.80
CA GLY A 263 -8.26 14.75 5.81
C GLY A 263 -6.94 14.92 6.55
N ALA A 264 -5.84 14.29 6.10
CA ALA A 264 -4.55 14.38 6.76
C ALA A 264 -3.96 15.79 6.69
N SER A 265 -3.51 16.30 7.82
CA SER A 265 -2.73 17.54 7.92
C SER A 265 -1.28 17.28 8.35
N LYS A 266 -1.00 16.05 8.81
CA LYS A 266 0.33 15.65 9.30
C LYS A 266 0.71 14.26 8.82
N PHE A 267 2.00 14.13 8.47
CA PHE A 267 2.66 12.85 8.25
C PHE A 267 3.45 12.47 9.49
N ILE A 268 3.15 11.34 10.10
CA ILE A 268 3.70 10.94 11.38
C ILE A 268 4.49 9.64 11.20
N THR A 269 5.77 9.67 11.52
CA THR A 269 6.64 8.50 11.59
C THR A 269 6.72 8.02 13.04
N ILE A 270 6.30 6.79 13.30
CA ILE A 270 6.42 6.17 14.62
C ILE A 270 7.53 5.14 14.55
N GLN A 271 8.62 5.38 15.28
CA GLN A 271 9.77 4.50 15.39
C GLN A 271 9.84 3.90 16.79
N VAL A 272 9.80 2.59 16.88
CA VAL A 272 9.99 1.86 18.14
C VAL A 272 11.29 1.10 18.07
N GLN A 273 12.17 1.32 19.04
CA GLN A 273 13.45 0.65 19.20
C GLN A 273 13.57 0.03 20.59
N GLY A 274 14.61 -0.76 20.79
CA GLY A 274 14.84 -1.38 22.10
C GLY A 274 13.82 -2.46 22.47
N ALA A 275 13.09 -3.03 21.51
CA ALA A 275 12.16 -4.12 21.70
C ALA A 275 12.84 -5.48 21.71
N ARG A 276 12.22 -6.51 22.29
CA ARG A 276 12.74 -7.89 22.26
C ARG A 276 12.65 -8.51 20.87
N THR A 277 11.58 -8.21 20.15
CA THR A 277 11.32 -8.72 18.79
C THR A 277 10.74 -7.62 17.90
N GLU A 278 10.86 -7.78 16.58
CA GLU A 278 10.21 -6.92 15.59
C GLU A 278 8.68 -6.90 15.77
N SER A 279 8.08 -8.05 16.07
CA SER A 279 6.64 -8.15 16.35
C SER A 279 6.22 -7.29 17.54
N GLU A 280 7.02 -7.27 18.61
CA GLU A 280 6.78 -6.41 19.77
C GLU A 280 6.88 -4.94 19.43
N ALA A 281 7.92 -4.57 18.65
CA ALA A 281 8.08 -3.20 18.16
C ALA A 281 6.87 -2.76 17.32
N LEU A 282 6.38 -3.61 16.42
CA LEU A 282 5.19 -3.32 15.60
C LEU A 282 3.92 -3.18 16.45
N GLN A 283 3.73 -4.02 17.47
CA GLN A 283 2.58 -3.88 18.38
C GLN A 283 2.54 -2.49 19.02
N VAL A 284 3.68 -1.97 19.46
CA VAL A 284 3.76 -0.63 20.06
C VAL A 284 3.54 0.45 18.97
N CYS A 285 4.17 0.31 17.81
CA CYS A 285 3.95 1.24 16.68
C CYS A 285 2.46 1.38 16.36
N TYR A 286 1.76 0.26 16.18
CA TYR A 286 0.34 0.28 15.82
C TYR A 286 -0.56 0.72 16.98
N ALA A 287 -0.23 0.40 18.23
CA ALA A 287 -1.00 0.92 19.37
C ALA A 287 -1.00 2.45 19.42
N VAL A 288 0.13 3.07 19.10
CA VAL A 288 0.25 4.53 19.01
C VAL A 288 -0.43 5.06 17.75
N ALA A 289 -0.18 4.44 16.59
CA ALA A 289 -0.71 4.87 15.29
C ALA A 289 -2.24 4.81 15.20
N HIS A 290 -2.87 3.85 15.89
CA HIS A 290 -4.32 3.66 15.90
C HIS A 290 -5.04 4.44 17.01
N SER A 291 -4.32 5.06 17.94
CA SER A 291 -4.96 5.78 19.05
C SER A 291 -5.65 7.06 18.58
N PRO A 292 -7.00 7.14 18.62
CA PRO A 292 -7.71 8.37 18.25
C PRO A 292 -7.27 9.57 19.09
N LEU A 293 -6.96 9.35 20.38
CA LEU A 293 -6.51 10.42 21.28
C LEU A 293 -5.12 10.94 20.88
N VAL A 294 -4.22 10.08 20.44
CA VAL A 294 -2.92 10.49 19.90
C VAL A 294 -3.11 11.25 18.59
N LYS A 295 -3.87 10.70 17.66
CA LYS A 295 -4.09 11.29 16.33
C LYS A 295 -4.78 12.66 16.39
N THR A 296 -5.75 12.85 17.29
CA THR A 296 -6.40 14.15 17.51
C THR A 296 -5.48 15.17 18.19
N ALA A 297 -4.56 14.74 19.05
CA ALA A 297 -3.54 15.62 19.61
C ALA A 297 -2.58 16.13 18.51
N PHE A 298 -2.17 15.27 17.57
CA PHE A 298 -1.37 15.67 16.42
C PHE A 298 -2.12 16.68 15.53
N PHE A 299 -3.40 16.46 15.26
CA PHE A 299 -4.23 17.40 14.53
C PHE A 299 -4.27 18.77 15.21
N ALA A 300 -4.44 18.81 16.54
CA ALA A 300 -4.44 20.03 17.33
C ALA A 300 -3.04 20.65 17.50
N SER A 301 -1.98 20.02 17.02
CA SER A 301 -0.59 20.39 17.31
C SER A 301 -0.29 20.45 18.83
N ASP A 302 -0.96 19.60 19.61
CA ASP A 302 -0.81 19.48 21.07
C ASP A 302 0.27 18.44 21.40
N PRO A 303 1.39 18.80 22.05
CA PRO A 303 2.42 17.88 22.48
C PRO A 303 1.98 17.01 23.66
N ASN A 304 0.95 16.22 23.48
CA ASN A 304 0.31 15.43 24.53
C ASN A 304 1.09 14.13 24.80
N LEU A 305 2.15 14.25 25.60
CA LEU A 305 3.02 13.12 25.95
C LEU A 305 2.29 11.99 26.68
N GLY A 306 1.31 12.39 27.52
CA GLY A 306 0.53 11.43 28.30
C GLY A 306 -0.27 10.48 27.40
N ARG A 307 -0.87 10.99 26.32
CA ARG A 307 -1.61 10.16 25.36
C ARG A 307 -0.70 9.18 24.63
N ILE A 308 0.51 9.60 24.26
CA ILE A 308 1.48 8.71 23.58
C ILE A 308 1.92 7.61 24.56
N LEU A 309 2.33 7.95 25.78
CA LEU A 309 2.75 6.96 26.79
C LEU A 309 1.62 6.01 27.18
N ALA A 310 0.38 6.51 27.28
CA ALA A 310 -0.80 5.68 27.52
C ALA A 310 -1.03 4.68 26.39
N ALA A 311 -0.85 5.09 25.13
CA ALA A 311 -0.96 4.20 23.97
C ALA A 311 0.14 3.14 23.96
N VAL A 312 1.39 3.49 24.32
CA VAL A 312 2.49 2.53 24.52
C VAL A 312 2.11 1.48 25.57
N GLY A 313 1.60 1.91 26.73
CA GLY A 313 1.16 1.01 27.78
C GLY A 313 -0.01 0.09 27.39
N ASN A 314 -0.86 0.54 26.43
CA ASN A 314 -1.99 -0.23 25.92
C ASN A 314 -1.59 -1.23 24.80
N ALA A 315 -0.34 -1.28 24.39
CA ALA A 315 0.13 -2.14 23.30
C ALA A 315 0.10 -3.65 23.61
N ARG A 316 -0.32 -4.04 24.83
CA ARG A 316 -0.40 -5.44 25.31
C ARG A 316 0.93 -6.20 25.19
N VAL A 317 2.03 -5.49 25.34
CA VAL A 317 3.36 -6.08 25.43
C VAL A 317 3.55 -6.65 26.84
N GLU A 318 3.77 -7.97 26.94
CA GLU A 318 4.00 -8.61 28.21
C GLU A 318 5.28 -8.10 28.90
N ASP A 319 5.25 -7.94 30.21
CA ASP A 319 6.36 -7.47 31.03
C ASP A 319 6.96 -6.12 30.59
N LEU A 320 6.18 -5.24 29.97
CA LEU A 320 6.64 -3.90 29.65
C LEU A 320 6.90 -3.11 30.95
N ASP A 321 8.17 -2.75 31.17
CA ASP A 321 8.57 -1.90 32.28
C ASP A 321 8.48 -0.43 31.85
N ALA A 322 7.39 0.22 32.27
CA ALA A 322 7.15 1.64 31.96
C ALA A 322 8.31 2.56 32.40
N ASN A 323 9.05 2.18 33.47
CA ASN A 323 10.18 2.98 33.97
C ASN A 323 11.43 2.91 33.08
N LYS A 324 11.41 2.13 32.01
CA LYS A 324 12.50 2.08 31.01
C LYS A 324 12.15 2.78 29.72
N VAL A 325 10.89 3.18 29.54
CA VAL A 325 10.43 3.82 28.30
C VAL A 325 10.97 5.23 28.18
N ASN A 326 11.59 5.51 27.05
CA ASN A 326 12.02 6.84 26.66
C ASN A 326 11.28 7.29 25.39
N LEU A 327 10.98 8.59 25.27
CA LEU A 327 10.19 9.15 24.20
C LEU A 327 10.84 10.44 23.66
N TRP A 328 10.86 10.57 22.34
CA TRP A 328 11.30 11.79 21.64
C TRP A 328 10.23 12.20 20.62
N LEU A 329 10.08 13.51 20.45
CA LEU A 329 9.42 14.14 19.32
C LEU A 329 10.51 14.81 18.47
N ASP A 330 10.78 14.29 17.30
CA ASP A 330 11.96 14.59 16.49
C ASP A 330 13.26 14.52 17.34
N GLU A 331 13.98 15.63 17.48
CA GLU A 331 15.20 15.73 18.27
C GLU A 331 14.95 15.95 19.78
N VAL A 332 13.73 16.28 20.17
CA VAL A 332 13.40 16.67 21.55
C VAL A 332 13.07 15.45 22.41
N GLN A 333 13.89 15.14 23.42
CA GLN A 333 13.54 14.13 24.40
C GLN A 333 12.46 14.67 25.35
N VAL A 334 11.27 14.07 25.28
CA VAL A 334 10.11 14.52 26.03
C VAL A 334 9.80 13.66 27.26
N ALA A 335 10.20 12.36 27.21
CA ALA A 335 10.13 11.49 28.37
C ALA A 335 11.40 10.68 28.54
N ARG A 336 11.80 10.44 29.78
CA ARG A 336 12.93 9.62 30.18
C ARG A 336 12.55 8.74 31.35
N ASN A 337 12.87 7.45 31.24
CA ASN A 337 12.57 6.46 32.28
C ASN A 337 11.11 6.49 32.74
N GLY A 338 10.17 6.56 31.79
CA GLY A 338 8.73 6.57 32.04
C GLY A 338 8.15 7.88 32.56
N GLY A 339 8.99 8.87 32.90
CA GLY A 339 8.59 10.18 33.40
C GLY A 339 8.89 11.31 32.43
N ARG A 340 8.34 12.49 32.66
CA ARG A 340 8.69 13.71 31.91
C ARG A 340 10.19 13.98 32.02
N ALA A 341 10.87 14.21 30.89
CA ALA A 341 12.31 14.56 30.92
C ALA A 341 12.52 15.88 31.62
N ALA A 342 13.54 15.97 32.52
CA ALA A 342 13.76 17.15 33.35
C ALA A 342 14.10 18.40 32.51
N GLU A 343 14.76 18.21 31.36
CA GLU A 343 15.16 19.26 30.44
C GLU A 343 14.05 19.70 29.48
N TYR A 344 12.94 18.93 29.39
CA TYR A 344 11.86 19.20 28.46
C TYR A 344 11.10 20.49 28.79
N LYS A 345 11.01 21.35 27.81
CA LYS A 345 10.21 22.58 27.83
C LYS A 345 9.02 22.42 26.88
N GLU A 346 7.86 22.88 27.30
CA GLU A 346 6.62 22.81 26.53
C GLU A 346 6.74 23.49 25.15
N GLU A 347 7.46 24.61 25.11
CA GLU A 347 7.72 25.39 23.90
C GLU A 347 8.43 24.55 22.81
N ASP A 348 9.33 23.65 23.21
CA ASP A 348 10.00 22.75 22.27
C ASP A 348 9.04 21.70 21.68
N GLY A 349 8.16 21.17 22.50
CA GLY A 349 7.09 20.27 22.05
C GLY A 349 6.14 20.95 21.08
N VAL A 350 5.66 22.15 21.41
CA VAL A 350 4.80 22.97 20.54
C VAL A 350 5.49 23.26 19.21
N ARG A 351 6.78 23.60 19.23
CA ARG A 351 7.58 23.86 18.03
C ARG A 351 7.64 22.63 17.10
N VAL A 352 7.83 21.43 17.66
CA VAL A 352 7.86 20.19 16.87
C VAL A 352 6.46 19.87 16.34
N MET A 353 5.44 19.94 17.20
CA MET A 353 4.07 19.60 16.82
C MET A 353 3.45 20.54 15.77
N ALA A 354 4.01 21.72 15.57
CA ALA A 354 3.59 22.65 14.50
C ALA A 354 4.07 22.19 13.10
N LYS A 355 5.02 21.28 13.00
CA LYS A 355 5.54 20.80 11.71
C LYS A 355 4.51 19.91 10.98
N PRO A 356 4.53 19.87 9.65
CA PRO A 356 3.69 18.95 8.86
C PRO A 356 4.17 17.50 8.90
N GLU A 357 5.46 17.27 9.15
CA GLU A 357 6.05 15.93 9.30
C GLU A 357 6.76 15.83 10.65
N ILE A 358 6.47 14.77 11.40
CA ILE A 358 6.93 14.58 12.78
C ILE A 358 7.35 13.13 12.98
N THR A 359 8.47 12.92 13.67
CA THR A 359 8.91 11.60 14.09
C THR A 359 8.69 11.41 15.59
N VAL A 360 7.96 10.39 15.97
CA VAL A 360 7.81 9.89 17.34
C VAL A 360 8.75 8.72 17.51
N ARG A 361 9.79 8.87 18.30
CA ARG A 361 10.72 7.78 18.62
C ARG A 361 10.51 7.29 20.04
N ILE A 362 10.31 5.99 20.18
CA ILE A 362 10.02 5.29 21.44
C ILE A 362 11.11 4.25 21.64
N ASP A 363 11.78 4.30 22.79
CA ASP A 363 12.74 3.27 23.19
C ASP A 363 12.18 2.49 24.40
N LEU A 364 12.03 1.18 24.23
CA LEU A 364 11.47 0.31 25.24
C LEU A 364 12.52 -0.18 26.25
N GLY A 365 13.81 -0.06 25.94
CA GLY A 365 14.93 -0.41 26.82
C GLY A 365 15.00 -1.89 27.22
N ARG A 366 14.52 -2.82 26.34
CA ARG A 366 14.41 -4.25 26.68
C ARG A 366 15.02 -5.21 25.64
N GLY A 367 15.59 -4.70 24.56
CA GLY A 367 16.21 -5.50 23.49
C GLY A 367 16.87 -4.64 22.45
N SER A 368 17.04 -5.19 21.24
CA SER A 368 17.68 -4.50 20.10
C SER A 368 16.81 -4.45 18.83
N ALA A 369 15.65 -5.07 18.86
CA ALA A 369 14.73 -5.02 17.73
C ALA A 369 14.11 -3.63 17.58
N GLN A 370 13.86 -3.24 16.32
CA GLN A 370 13.26 -1.95 16.00
C GLN A 370 12.34 -2.06 14.81
N GLU A 371 11.34 -1.18 14.75
CA GLU A 371 10.40 -1.09 13.62
C GLU A 371 9.91 0.35 13.44
N THR A 372 9.36 0.59 12.24
CA THR A 372 8.82 1.89 11.87
C THR A 372 7.46 1.73 11.19
N VAL A 373 6.50 2.57 11.58
CA VAL A 373 5.17 2.68 10.95
C VAL A 373 4.89 4.15 10.62
N TRP A 374 4.24 4.40 9.49
CA TRP A 374 3.80 5.73 9.07
C TRP A 374 2.30 5.86 9.20
N THR A 375 1.85 7.01 9.72
CA THR A 375 0.42 7.29 9.92
C THR A 375 0.11 8.78 9.74
N THR A 376 -1.16 9.13 9.88
CA THR A 376 -1.68 10.49 9.81
C THR A 376 -2.22 10.94 11.17
N ASP A 377 -2.49 12.22 11.31
CA ASP A 377 -3.43 12.75 12.31
C ASP A 377 -4.89 12.36 12.00
N LEU A 378 -5.81 12.75 12.86
CA LEU A 378 -7.26 12.57 12.67
C LEU A 378 -7.95 13.93 12.77
N SER A 379 -8.45 14.41 11.63
CA SER A 379 -9.06 15.72 11.47
C SER A 379 -10.59 15.67 11.37
N HIS A 380 -11.23 16.83 11.40
CA HIS A 380 -12.66 16.96 11.07
C HIS A 380 -12.97 16.62 9.62
N ASP A 381 -12.03 16.89 8.70
CA ASP A 381 -12.19 16.60 7.28
C ASP A 381 -12.28 15.10 7.00
N TYR A 382 -11.58 14.25 7.78
CA TYR A 382 -11.74 12.80 7.70
C TYR A 382 -13.20 12.38 7.89
N VAL A 383 -13.87 12.94 8.90
CA VAL A 383 -15.28 12.65 9.17
C VAL A 383 -16.17 13.14 8.04
N SER A 384 -15.95 14.36 7.55
CA SER A 384 -16.73 14.93 6.44
C SER A 384 -16.62 14.12 5.15
N ILE A 385 -15.39 13.73 4.75
CA ILE A 385 -15.12 12.92 3.56
C ILE A 385 -15.85 11.57 3.65
N ASN A 386 -15.78 10.91 4.80
CA ASN A 386 -16.37 9.59 4.97
C ASN A 386 -17.90 9.62 5.16
N ALA A 387 -18.45 10.70 5.69
CA ALA A 387 -19.91 10.90 5.77
C ALA A 387 -20.55 11.03 4.38
N ASP A 388 -19.83 11.61 3.41
CA ASP A 388 -20.32 11.89 2.05
C ASP A 388 -19.83 10.87 0.99
N TYR A 389 -19.17 9.78 1.42
CA TYR A 389 -18.47 8.85 0.51
C TYR A 389 -19.37 8.22 -0.59
N ARG A 390 -20.68 8.04 -0.31
CA ARG A 390 -21.63 7.43 -1.26
C ARG A 390 -22.32 8.45 -2.19
N SER A 391 -22.16 9.73 -1.96
CA SER A 391 -22.83 10.79 -2.73
C SER A 391 -22.15 11.14 -4.07
#